data_1010fcfaa34d38c50636bc8af1d975c1
#
_entry.id   1010fcfaa34d38c50636bc8af1d975c1
#
_cell.length_a   1.000
_cell.length_b   1.000
_cell.length_c   1.000
_cell.angle_alpha   90.00
_cell.angle_beta   90.00
_cell.angle_gamma   90.00
#
_symmetry.space_group_name_H-M   'P 1'
#
loop_
_entity.id
_entity.type
_entity.pdbx_description
1 polymer ?
#
loop_
_entity_poly.entity_id
_entity_poly.type
_entity_poly.pdbx_seq_one_letter_code
_entity_poly.pdbx_strand_id
1 'polypeptide(L)'
;MADKYLQIAYKMESDLRRMRADGILKLPTEESFCEEYSCSRQTIRSALKVLVEKGLIVKKRGSGSYIADDSAKLNNTIVFITSDKFEYVRPEFISGIKSALKENRFDLICYGTDCSFAKERKALEEALALLPAAILIEPSSNIIPNPNIALIEDIRRKGIPVVYLYSSYKETKNCLCIEEDDYQGAVMLVSHLKEKGHNKTCCIFRCDDSRGLARYKGYIEACKEYGITSDEHNAFFITGRDRNKIVKGDNEILQTFIDEIDPDCTAVICHNDEIAYRLIQLLERIGISVPKDLAVVSFENSYYSSGPANITSLGHSDKELVNKTTEAVISAIEHKSYSPEPVKWKLHVRNSG
;
A
#
# COMPACT_ATOMS: atom_id res chain seq x y z
N MET A 1 -17.74 24.36 -0.35
CA MET A 1 -16.58 24.92 0.38
C MET A 1 -16.74 24.51 1.84
N ALA A 2 -15.78 23.80 2.40
CA ALA A 2 -15.83 23.51 3.83
C ALA A 2 -15.70 24.82 4.62
N ASP A 3 -16.54 25.02 5.62
CA ASP A 3 -16.52 26.23 6.44
C ASP A 3 -15.15 26.42 7.09
N LYS A 4 -14.61 27.62 7.02
CA LYS A 4 -13.27 27.99 7.53
C LYS A 4 -13.02 27.49 8.96
N TYR A 5 -14.04 27.52 9.82
CA TYR A 5 -13.91 27.04 11.19
C TYR A 5 -13.72 25.52 11.30
N LEU A 6 -14.27 24.73 10.37
CA LEU A 6 -14.06 23.29 10.32
C LEU A 6 -12.61 22.95 9.93
N GLN A 7 -12.06 23.65 8.94
CA GLN A 7 -10.65 23.48 8.57
C GLN A 7 -9.72 23.80 9.74
N ILE A 8 -10.03 24.86 10.49
CA ILE A 8 -9.28 25.22 11.70
C ILE A 8 -9.45 24.16 12.79
N ALA A 9 -10.67 23.66 13.01
CA ALA A 9 -10.91 22.61 14.00
C ALA A 9 -10.09 21.34 13.71
N TYR A 10 -9.99 20.93 12.45
CA TYR A 10 -9.17 19.78 12.05
C TYR A 10 -7.66 20.03 12.27
N LYS A 11 -7.18 21.23 11.93
CA LYS A 11 -5.79 21.60 12.19
C LYS A 11 -5.48 21.61 13.69
N MET A 12 -6.36 22.18 14.49
CA MET A 12 -6.26 22.14 15.96
C MET A 12 -6.26 20.69 16.49
N GLU A 13 -7.03 19.78 15.92
CA GLU A 13 -7.04 18.37 16.32
C GLU A 13 -5.65 17.73 16.15
N SER A 14 -4.96 18.02 15.04
CA SER A 14 -3.58 17.59 14.84
C SER A 14 -2.63 18.20 15.87
N ASP A 15 -2.77 19.50 16.17
CA ASP A 15 -1.96 20.19 17.17
C ASP A 15 -2.21 19.64 18.59
N LEU A 16 -3.45 19.28 18.93
CA LEU A 16 -3.78 18.62 20.19
C LEU A 16 -3.05 17.28 20.37
N ARG A 17 -2.89 16.50 19.28
CA ARG A 17 -2.11 15.24 19.32
C ARG A 17 -0.65 15.49 19.67
N ARG A 18 -0.04 16.52 19.03
CA ARG A 18 1.36 16.94 19.33
C ARG A 18 1.49 17.45 20.75
N MET A 19 0.62 18.37 21.17
CA MET A 19 0.64 18.92 22.53
C MET A 19 0.55 17.82 23.60
N ARG A 20 -0.32 16.85 23.40
CA ARG A 20 -0.46 15.71 24.32
C ARG A 20 0.78 14.84 24.37
N ALA A 21 1.38 14.54 23.21
CA ALA A 21 2.64 13.78 23.14
C ALA A 21 3.80 14.51 23.89
N ASP A 22 3.75 15.86 23.95
CA ASP A 22 4.69 16.70 24.71
C ASP A 22 4.31 16.88 26.18
N GLY A 23 3.21 16.24 26.65
CA GLY A 23 2.71 16.40 28.02
C GLY A 23 2.00 17.74 28.28
N ILE A 24 1.70 18.51 27.23
CA ILE A 24 1.02 19.81 27.33
C ILE A 24 -0.48 19.55 27.28
N LEU A 25 -1.16 19.70 28.43
CA LEU A 25 -2.59 19.45 28.53
C LEU A 25 -3.46 20.72 28.43
N LYS A 26 -2.89 21.89 28.69
CA LYS A 26 -3.60 23.17 28.64
C LYS A 26 -3.44 23.80 27.26
N LEU A 27 -4.57 24.16 26.63
CA LEU A 27 -4.59 24.85 25.34
C LEU A 27 -4.13 26.29 25.44
N PRO A 28 -3.54 26.86 24.37
CA PRO A 28 -3.36 28.30 24.21
C PRO A 28 -4.66 29.07 24.36
N THR A 29 -4.58 30.38 24.57
CA THR A 29 -5.77 31.26 24.67
C THR A 29 -6.46 31.44 23.33
N GLU A 30 -7.76 31.86 23.34
CA GLU A 30 -8.45 32.18 22.10
C GLU A 30 -7.72 33.29 21.30
N GLU A 31 -7.05 34.23 22.00
CA GLU A 31 -6.24 35.29 21.37
C GLU A 31 -5.03 34.72 20.64
N SER A 32 -4.26 33.84 21.30
CA SER A 32 -3.13 33.18 20.71
C SER A 32 -3.51 32.37 19.45
N PHE A 33 -4.64 31.68 19.51
CA PHE A 33 -5.16 30.97 18.34
C PHE A 33 -5.62 31.93 17.20
N CYS A 34 -6.14 33.11 17.53
CA CYS A 34 -6.48 34.12 16.51
C CYS A 34 -5.24 34.59 15.75
N GLU A 35 -4.13 34.77 16.43
CA GLU A 35 -2.84 35.13 15.84
C GLU A 35 -2.28 33.98 15.00
N GLU A 36 -2.21 32.79 15.57
CA GLU A 36 -1.64 31.61 14.92
C GLU A 36 -2.39 31.22 13.63
N TYR A 37 -3.73 31.21 13.66
CA TYR A 37 -4.55 30.81 12.51
C TYR A 37 -5.02 31.98 11.65
N SER A 38 -4.63 33.23 11.97
CA SER A 38 -4.99 34.45 11.24
C SER A 38 -6.50 34.53 10.97
N CYS A 39 -7.32 34.41 12.04
CA CYS A 39 -8.78 34.40 11.92
C CYS A 39 -9.48 35.08 13.10
N SER A 40 -10.79 35.31 12.96
CA SER A 40 -11.59 35.99 13.98
C SER A 40 -11.80 35.12 15.23
N ARG A 41 -12.00 35.79 16.40
CA ARG A 41 -12.39 35.09 17.65
C ARG A 41 -13.63 34.22 17.50
N GLN A 42 -14.60 34.66 16.68
CA GLN A 42 -15.82 33.88 16.42
C GLN A 42 -15.50 32.57 15.68
N THR A 43 -14.59 32.61 14.71
CA THR A 43 -14.13 31.41 13.97
C THR A 43 -13.41 30.43 14.91
N ILE A 44 -12.52 30.94 15.78
CA ILE A 44 -11.85 30.12 16.81
C ILE A 44 -12.86 29.49 17.77
N ARG A 45 -13.85 30.27 18.27
CA ARG A 45 -14.89 29.73 19.16
C ARG A 45 -15.70 28.63 18.52
N SER A 46 -16.06 28.80 17.24
CA SER A 46 -16.73 27.74 16.46
C SER A 46 -15.89 26.50 16.31
N ALA A 47 -14.59 26.65 15.99
CA ALA A 47 -13.65 25.53 15.92
C ALA A 47 -13.48 24.80 17.27
N LEU A 48 -13.30 25.56 18.37
CA LEU A 48 -13.21 24.98 19.71
C LEU A 48 -14.52 24.29 20.14
N LYS A 49 -15.69 24.78 19.69
CA LYS A 49 -16.98 24.14 19.95
C LYS A 49 -17.02 22.74 19.28
N VAL A 50 -16.56 22.62 18.04
CA VAL A 50 -16.44 21.32 17.35
C VAL A 50 -15.56 20.36 18.15
N LEU A 51 -14.41 20.82 18.67
CA LEU A 51 -13.51 19.99 19.47
C LEU A 51 -14.14 19.56 20.82
N VAL A 52 -14.96 20.42 21.44
CA VAL A 52 -15.73 20.06 22.63
C VAL A 52 -16.79 19.01 22.30
N GLU A 53 -17.55 19.20 21.21
CA GLU A 53 -18.58 18.26 20.73
C GLU A 53 -17.98 16.88 20.38
N LYS A 54 -16.77 16.89 19.81
CA LYS A 54 -15.98 15.66 19.60
C LYS A 54 -15.44 15.07 20.90
N GLY A 55 -15.52 15.78 22.03
CA GLY A 55 -14.97 15.38 23.34
C GLY A 55 -13.45 15.34 23.37
N LEU A 56 -12.77 16.09 22.50
CA LEU A 56 -11.31 16.17 22.45
C LEU A 56 -10.75 17.19 23.46
N ILE A 57 -11.55 18.17 23.81
CA ILE A 57 -11.20 19.19 24.82
C ILE A 57 -12.35 19.42 25.81
N VAL A 58 -11.99 19.87 26.99
CA VAL A 58 -12.92 20.28 28.03
C VAL A 58 -12.67 21.76 28.41
N LYS A 59 -13.74 22.55 28.58
CA LYS A 59 -13.64 23.91 29.08
C LYS A 59 -13.79 23.92 30.60
N LYS A 60 -12.77 24.42 31.31
CA LYS A 60 -12.84 24.64 32.76
C LYS A 60 -13.10 26.11 33.02
N ARG A 61 -14.24 26.45 33.64
CA ARG A 61 -14.68 27.83 33.90
C ARG A 61 -13.59 28.62 34.64
N GLY A 62 -13.17 29.74 34.07
CA GLY A 62 -12.14 30.62 34.65
C GLY A 62 -10.69 30.09 34.50
N SER A 63 -10.46 28.89 33.98
CA SER A 63 -9.14 28.29 33.88
C SER A 63 -8.66 28.07 32.41
N GLY A 64 -9.60 28.04 31.46
CA GLY A 64 -9.29 27.83 30.03
C GLY A 64 -9.79 26.51 29.47
N SER A 65 -9.26 26.14 28.30
CA SER A 65 -9.54 24.86 27.65
C SER A 65 -8.39 23.88 27.90
N TYR A 66 -8.74 22.62 28.04
CA TYR A 66 -7.78 21.53 28.31
C TYR A 66 -8.07 20.36 27.39
N ILE A 67 -7.02 19.62 27.02
CA ILE A 67 -7.18 18.33 26.35
C ILE A 67 -7.98 17.41 27.28
N ALA A 68 -8.97 16.71 26.75
CA ALA A 68 -9.79 15.80 27.55
C ALA A 68 -8.96 14.61 28.06
N ASP A 69 -9.27 14.13 29.26
CA ASP A 69 -8.56 12.99 29.89
C ASP A 69 -8.82 11.66 29.18
N ASP A 70 -9.86 11.59 28.33
CA ASP A 70 -10.18 10.40 27.55
C ASP A 70 -9.09 10.14 26.51
N SER A 71 -8.08 9.34 26.94
CA SER A 71 -6.87 9.06 26.19
C SER A 71 -7.11 8.36 24.84
N ALA A 72 -8.24 7.69 24.69
CA ALA A 72 -8.57 6.97 23.48
C ALA A 72 -8.83 7.87 22.25
N LYS A 73 -9.27 9.12 22.46
CA LYS A 73 -9.64 10.01 21.35
C LYS A 73 -8.47 10.74 20.67
N LEU A 74 -7.29 10.74 21.28
CA LEU A 74 -6.07 11.35 20.72
C LEU A 74 -4.93 10.32 20.67
N ASN A 75 -5.23 9.14 20.13
CA ASN A 75 -4.24 8.09 19.98
C ASN A 75 -3.25 8.44 18.85
N ASN A 76 -1.96 8.34 19.12
CA ASN A 76 -0.89 8.56 18.16
C ASN A 76 -0.50 7.28 17.41
N THR A 77 -1.33 6.25 17.46
CA THR A 77 -1.09 4.98 16.76
C THR A 77 -1.61 5.06 15.34
N ILE A 78 -0.83 4.62 14.39
CA ILE A 78 -1.25 4.31 13.02
C ILE A 78 -1.32 2.79 12.91
N VAL A 79 -2.40 2.29 12.33
CA VAL A 79 -2.56 0.87 12.07
C VAL A 79 -2.31 0.61 10.59
N PHE A 80 -1.40 -0.30 10.28
CA PHE A 80 -1.16 -0.78 8.92
C PHE A 80 -1.71 -2.20 8.77
N ILE A 81 -2.69 -2.35 7.88
CA ILE A 81 -3.29 -3.64 7.50
C ILE A 81 -2.74 -3.99 6.12
N THR A 82 -1.99 -5.08 6.00
CA THR A 82 -1.35 -5.48 4.75
C THR A 82 -1.80 -6.87 4.31
N SER A 83 -1.75 -7.10 3.00
CA SER A 83 -2.11 -8.37 2.37
C SER A 83 -1.17 -9.51 2.75
N ASP A 84 0.06 -9.23 3.16
CA ASP A 84 1.12 -10.18 3.42
C ASP A 84 1.56 -10.25 4.89
N LYS A 85 2.43 -11.23 5.20
CA LYS A 85 3.17 -11.29 6.45
C LYS A 85 4.41 -10.39 6.34
N PHE A 86 4.48 -9.40 7.22
CA PHE A 86 5.41 -8.27 7.19
C PHE A 86 6.89 -8.56 7.09
N GLU A 87 7.34 -9.62 7.77
CA GLU A 87 8.75 -9.73 8.14
C GLU A 87 9.64 -10.24 7.02
N TYR A 88 9.05 -10.75 5.92
CA TYR A 88 9.83 -11.43 4.89
C TYR A 88 9.84 -10.74 3.52
N VAL A 89 8.83 -9.93 3.20
CA VAL A 89 8.67 -9.41 1.83
C VAL A 89 9.31 -8.03 1.66
N ARG A 90 9.15 -7.13 2.62
CA ARG A 90 9.67 -5.74 2.53
C ARG A 90 10.13 -5.19 3.89
N PRO A 91 11.13 -5.78 4.54
CA PRO A 91 11.60 -5.35 5.87
C PRO A 91 12.11 -3.90 5.84
N GLU A 92 12.75 -3.46 4.75
CA GLU A 92 13.26 -2.11 4.57
C GLU A 92 12.13 -1.08 4.53
N PHE A 93 11.04 -1.36 3.81
CA PHE A 93 9.86 -0.49 3.77
C PHE A 93 9.19 -0.38 5.14
N ILE A 94 8.96 -1.51 5.82
CA ILE A 94 8.34 -1.51 7.16
C ILE A 94 9.20 -0.76 8.17
N SER A 95 10.50 -1.00 8.17
CA SER A 95 11.45 -0.29 9.04
C SER A 95 11.48 1.21 8.73
N GLY A 96 11.50 1.55 7.44
CA GLY A 96 11.52 2.93 6.97
C GLY A 96 10.26 3.70 7.37
N ILE A 97 9.07 3.13 7.11
CA ILE A 97 7.80 3.80 7.46
C ILE A 97 7.63 3.93 8.98
N LYS A 98 8.04 2.90 9.74
CA LYS A 98 8.02 2.95 11.20
C LYS A 98 8.92 4.09 11.73
N SER A 99 10.11 4.25 11.16
CA SER A 99 11.04 5.33 11.53
C SER A 99 10.48 6.70 11.16
N ALA A 100 10.00 6.87 9.91
CA ALA A 100 9.45 8.14 9.44
C ALA A 100 8.19 8.58 10.22
N LEU A 101 7.31 7.64 10.56
CA LEU A 101 6.16 7.91 11.42
C LEU A 101 6.57 8.25 12.85
N LYS A 102 7.61 7.61 13.39
CA LYS A 102 8.11 7.91 14.73
C LYS A 102 8.71 9.32 14.82
N GLU A 103 9.39 9.80 13.78
CA GLU A 103 9.87 11.19 13.69
C GLU A 103 8.70 12.19 13.75
N ASN A 104 7.53 11.78 13.23
CA ASN A 104 6.26 12.52 13.31
C ASN A 104 5.45 12.21 14.58
N ARG A 105 6.04 11.51 15.58
CA ARG A 105 5.42 11.15 16.86
C ARG A 105 4.26 10.18 16.77
N PHE A 106 4.23 9.35 15.73
CA PHE A 106 3.27 8.26 15.59
C PHE A 106 3.94 6.90 15.81
N ASP A 107 3.24 5.99 16.45
CA ASP A 107 3.60 4.60 16.56
C ASP A 107 2.88 3.77 15.50
N LEU A 108 3.52 2.72 14.98
CA LEU A 108 2.96 1.84 13.96
C LEU A 108 2.66 0.47 14.54
N ILE A 109 1.40 0.02 14.36
CA ILE A 109 0.96 -1.36 14.62
C ILE A 109 0.60 -1.97 13.27
N CYS A 110 1.00 -3.22 13.07
CA CYS A 110 0.82 -3.89 11.80
C CYS A 110 0.00 -5.19 11.94
N TYR A 111 -0.91 -5.45 10.98
CA TYR A 111 -1.71 -6.67 10.87
C TYR A 111 -1.58 -7.28 9.49
N GLY A 112 -1.26 -8.58 9.41
CA GLY A 112 -1.23 -9.34 8.16
C GLY A 112 -2.55 -10.06 7.89
N THR A 113 -3.05 -9.97 6.67
CA THR A 113 -4.34 -10.56 6.28
C THR A 113 -4.21 -11.87 5.50
N ASP A 114 -3.03 -12.19 4.98
CA ASP A 114 -2.78 -13.33 4.08
C ASP A 114 -3.81 -13.37 2.91
N CYS A 115 -4.11 -12.23 2.32
CA CYS A 115 -5.13 -12.07 1.27
C CYS A 115 -6.52 -12.60 1.66
N SER A 116 -6.91 -12.52 2.96
CA SER A 116 -8.17 -13.04 3.49
C SER A 116 -9.07 -11.92 4.00
N PHE A 117 -10.26 -11.76 3.42
CA PHE A 117 -11.26 -10.81 3.90
C PHE A 117 -11.68 -11.05 5.36
N ALA A 118 -11.67 -12.31 5.83
CA ALA A 118 -11.99 -12.62 7.23
C ALA A 118 -10.91 -12.09 8.18
N LYS A 119 -9.62 -12.23 7.82
CA LYS A 119 -8.51 -11.68 8.60
C LYS A 119 -8.47 -10.16 8.51
N GLU A 120 -8.74 -9.59 7.33
CA GLU A 120 -8.87 -8.15 7.15
C GLU A 120 -9.97 -7.58 8.04
N ARG A 121 -11.15 -8.24 8.09
CA ARG A 121 -12.24 -7.86 8.98
C ARG A 121 -11.80 -7.81 10.44
N LYS A 122 -11.14 -8.88 10.91
CA LYS A 122 -10.62 -8.93 12.27
C LYS A 122 -9.63 -7.80 12.56
N ALA A 123 -8.71 -7.53 11.64
CA ALA A 123 -7.75 -6.45 11.77
C ALA A 123 -8.44 -5.06 11.82
N LEU A 124 -9.48 -4.85 11.00
CA LEU A 124 -10.28 -3.61 11.02
C LEU A 124 -11.06 -3.45 12.33
N GLU A 125 -11.62 -4.52 12.88
CA GLU A 125 -12.33 -4.50 14.17
C GLU A 125 -11.37 -4.19 15.33
N GLU A 126 -10.19 -4.80 15.34
CA GLU A 126 -9.13 -4.50 16.32
C GLU A 126 -8.61 -3.06 16.16
N ALA A 127 -8.40 -2.61 14.93
CA ALA A 127 -8.02 -1.23 14.65
C ALA A 127 -9.08 -0.23 15.15
N LEU A 128 -10.36 -0.52 14.89
CA LEU A 128 -11.45 0.33 15.36
C LEU A 128 -11.50 0.43 16.89
N ALA A 129 -11.22 -0.67 17.60
CA ALA A 129 -11.18 -0.68 19.06
C ALA A 129 -10.03 0.18 19.62
N LEU A 130 -8.92 0.30 18.89
CA LEU A 130 -7.78 1.15 19.26
C LEU A 130 -8.05 2.65 19.02
N LEU A 131 -9.03 3.04 18.21
CA LEU A 131 -9.28 4.41 17.78
C LEU A 131 -7.99 5.10 17.26
N PRO A 132 -7.32 4.56 16.23
CA PRO A 132 -6.03 5.05 15.78
C PRO A 132 -6.13 6.44 15.14
N ALA A 133 -4.97 7.10 14.97
CA ALA A 133 -4.89 8.37 14.26
C ALA A 133 -5.22 8.21 12.77
N ALA A 134 -4.83 7.09 12.17
CA ALA A 134 -5.15 6.71 10.80
C ALA A 134 -5.03 5.19 10.62
N ILE A 135 -5.62 4.68 9.53
CA ILE A 135 -5.42 3.31 9.07
C ILE A 135 -4.83 3.38 7.66
N LEU A 136 -3.69 2.70 7.47
CA LEU A 136 -3.11 2.40 6.17
C LEU A 136 -3.54 0.99 5.77
N ILE A 137 -4.06 0.81 4.56
CA ILE A 137 -4.54 -0.48 4.07
C ILE A 137 -3.88 -0.83 2.74
N GLU A 138 -3.26 -2.00 2.69
CA GLU A 138 -2.99 -2.72 1.46
C GLU A 138 -4.11 -3.72 1.25
N PRO A 139 -4.96 -3.58 0.22
CA PRO A 139 -6.13 -4.44 0.01
C PRO A 139 -5.80 -5.92 -0.11
N SER A 140 -6.58 -6.77 0.53
CA SER A 140 -6.47 -8.24 0.42
C SER A 140 -6.79 -8.74 -1.00
N SER A 141 -7.81 -8.15 -1.61
CA SER A 141 -8.21 -8.27 -3.01
C SER A 141 -9.11 -7.07 -3.32
N ASN A 142 -8.94 -6.44 -4.48
CA ASN A 142 -9.68 -5.22 -4.84
C ASN A 142 -10.45 -5.30 -6.16
N ILE A 143 -10.44 -6.48 -6.79
CA ILE A 143 -11.25 -6.76 -7.99
C ILE A 143 -12.58 -7.40 -7.62
N ILE A 144 -12.59 -8.24 -6.60
CA ILE A 144 -13.79 -8.87 -6.07
C ILE A 144 -14.42 -7.93 -5.04
N PRO A 145 -15.76 -7.75 -5.01
CA PRO A 145 -16.42 -6.91 -4.00
C PRO A 145 -16.02 -7.30 -2.58
N ASN A 146 -15.56 -6.32 -1.80
CA ASN A 146 -15.08 -6.56 -0.46
C ASN A 146 -16.23 -6.53 0.56
N PRO A 147 -16.50 -7.62 1.31
CA PRO A 147 -17.55 -7.67 2.32
C PRO A 147 -17.32 -6.73 3.51
N ASN A 148 -16.12 -6.15 3.64
CA ASN A 148 -15.74 -5.27 4.75
C ASN A 148 -15.94 -3.77 4.46
N ILE A 149 -16.42 -3.40 3.27
CA ILE A 149 -16.61 -1.98 2.88
C ILE A 149 -17.45 -1.21 3.89
N ALA A 150 -18.56 -1.80 4.36
CA ALA A 150 -19.41 -1.15 5.35
C ALA A 150 -18.65 -0.83 6.65
N LEU A 151 -17.75 -1.70 7.09
CA LEU A 151 -16.91 -1.47 8.27
C LEU A 151 -15.86 -0.38 8.02
N ILE A 152 -15.24 -0.36 6.84
CA ILE A 152 -14.29 0.69 6.44
C ILE A 152 -14.99 2.05 6.42
N GLU A 153 -16.20 2.14 5.86
CA GLU A 153 -16.99 3.38 5.86
C GLU A 153 -17.45 3.80 7.26
N ASP A 154 -17.73 2.85 8.16
CA ASP A 154 -17.99 3.13 9.57
C ASP A 154 -16.79 3.76 10.28
N ILE A 155 -15.60 3.21 10.05
CA ILE A 155 -14.33 3.74 10.55
C ILE A 155 -14.14 5.19 10.08
N ARG A 156 -14.36 5.44 8.78
CA ARG A 156 -14.23 6.77 8.19
C ARG A 156 -15.26 7.77 8.76
N ARG A 157 -16.51 7.34 8.96
CA ARG A 157 -17.56 8.16 9.59
C ARG A 157 -17.23 8.55 11.04
N LYS A 158 -16.43 7.74 11.72
CA LYS A 158 -15.93 8.07 13.08
C LYS A 158 -14.75 9.07 13.05
N GLY A 159 -14.37 9.55 11.86
CA GLY A 159 -13.29 10.52 11.68
C GLY A 159 -11.90 9.91 11.66
N ILE A 160 -11.77 8.59 11.51
CA ILE A 160 -10.48 7.91 11.35
C ILE A 160 -10.17 7.88 9.85
N PRO A 161 -9.14 8.59 9.36
CA PRO A 161 -8.77 8.56 7.96
C PRO A 161 -8.23 7.20 7.56
N VAL A 162 -8.61 6.79 6.34
CA VAL A 162 -8.11 5.57 5.69
C VAL A 162 -7.30 5.97 4.46
N VAL A 163 -6.06 5.51 4.40
CA VAL A 163 -5.13 5.67 3.28
C VAL A 163 -4.86 4.30 2.69
N TYR A 164 -4.79 4.21 1.39
CA TYR A 164 -4.48 2.97 0.68
C TYR A 164 -3.05 2.94 0.18
N LEU A 165 -2.49 1.74 0.16
CA LEU A 165 -1.16 1.46 -0.39
C LEU A 165 -1.29 0.49 -1.56
N TYR A 166 -0.64 0.81 -2.67
CA TYR A 166 -0.57 0.12 -3.96
C TYR A 166 -1.88 0.11 -4.75
N SER A 167 -3.01 -0.02 -4.11
CA SER A 167 -4.33 -0.04 -4.76
C SER A 167 -5.43 0.27 -3.74
N SER A 168 -6.64 0.61 -4.22
CA SER A 168 -7.79 0.90 -3.36
C SER A 168 -8.99 0.02 -3.71
N TYR A 169 -9.97 -0.06 -2.80
CA TYR A 169 -11.25 -0.66 -3.10
C TYR A 169 -12.10 0.32 -3.92
N LYS A 170 -12.66 -0.14 -5.05
CA LYS A 170 -13.48 0.69 -5.97
C LYS A 170 -14.71 1.31 -5.30
N GLU A 171 -15.22 0.65 -4.26
CA GLU A 171 -16.38 1.07 -3.50
C GLU A 171 -16.05 2.24 -2.54
N THR A 172 -14.79 2.41 -2.15
CA THR A 172 -14.36 3.52 -1.28
C THR A 172 -14.00 4.74 -2.12
N LYS A 173 -14.76 5.82 -1.95
CA LYS A 173 -14.53 7.07 -2.69
C LYS A 173 -13.72 8.07 -1.88
N ASN A 174 -12.98 8.93 -2.58
CA ASN A 174 -12.22 10.03 -1.97
C ASN A 174 -11.23 9.57 -0.88
N CYS A 175 -10.56 8.43 -1.10
CA CYS A 175 -9.46 7.98 -0.29
C CYS A 175 -8.12 8.25 -0.99
N LEU A 176 -7.11 8.62 -0.22
CA LEU A 176 -5.74 8.70 -0.72
C LEU A 176 -5.24 7.29 -1.02
N CYS A 177 -4.57 7.12 -2.15
CA CYS A 177 -3.91 5.88 -2.53
C CYS A 177 -2.51 6.19 -3.04
N ILE A 178 -1.52 5.47 -2.56
CA ILE A 178 -0.16 5.48 -3.09
C ILE A 178 -0.06 4.32 -4.05
N GLU A 179 0.07 4.61 -5.33
CA GLU A 179 0.08 3.61 -6.41
C GLU A 179 1.48 3.46 -7.01
N GLU A 180 1.72 2.32 -7.65
CA GLU A 180 2.87 2.04 -8.50
C GLU A 180 2.42 2.08 -9.96
N ASP A 181 3.32 2.45 -10.88
CA ASP A 181 3.02 2.47 -12.32
C ASP A 181 3.16 1.06 -12.92
N ASP A 182 2.28 0.14 -12.47
CA ASP A 182 2.31 -1.28 -12.83
C ASP A 182 2.14 -1.53 -14.33
N TYR A 183 1.35 -0.69 -15.00
CA TYR A 183 1.20 -0.77 -16.45
C TYR A 183 2.54 -0.50 -17.16
N GLN A 184 3.18 0.62 -16.83
CA GLN A 184 4.45 0.99 -17.43
C GLN A 184 5.57 0.02 -17.03
N GLY A 185 5.50 -0.53 -15.81
CA GLY A 185 6.42 -1.59 -15.37
C GLY A 185 6.37 -2.81 -16.28
N ALA A 186 5.18 -3.27 -16.65
CA ALA A 186 5.05 -4.38 -17.58
C ALA A 186 5.58 -4.05 -18.99
N VAL A 187 5.31 -2.84 -19.48
CA VAL A 187 5.88 -2.35 -20.75
C VAL A 187 7.41 -2.40 -20.72
N MET A 188 8.03 -1.96 -19.62
CA MET A 188 9.50 -1.98 -19.46
C MET A 188 10.06 -3.41 -19.52
N LEU A 189 9.41 -4.40 -18.87
CA LEU A 189 9.87 -5.79 -18.92
C LEU A 189 9.73 -6.41 -20.31
N VAL A 190 8.63 -6.15 -21.01
CA VAL A 190 8.42 -6.62 -22.37
C VAL A 190 9.46 -6.01 -23.33
N SER A 191 9.73 -4.69 -23.21
CA SER A 191 10.78 -4.01 -23.99
C SER A 191 12.15 -4.66 -23.75
N HIS A 192 12.50 -4.90 -22.49
CA HIS A 192 13.76 -5.56 -22.13
C HIS A 192 13.89 -6.97 -22.75
N LEU A 193 12.83 -7.78 -22.65
CA LEU A 193 12.82 -9.12 -23.23
C LEU A 193 12.94 -9.07 -24.77
N LYS A 194 12.31 -8.09 -25.42
CA LYS A 194 12.46 -7.86 -26.87
C LYS A 194 13.86 -7.49 -27.25
N GLU A 195 14.54 -6.61 -26.50
CA GLU A 195 15.93 -6.24 -26.70
C GLU A 195 16.89 -7.42 -26.55
N LYS A 196 16.53 -8.42 -25.71
CA LYS A 196 17.24 -9.69 -25.53
C LYS A 196 16.93 -10.72 -26.62
N GLY A 197 16.02 -10.44 -27.54
CA GLY A 197 15.70 -11.31 -28.68
C GLY A 197 14.52 -12.24 -28.46
N HIS A 198 13.79 -12.14 -27.34
CA HIS A 198 12.62 -12.95 -27.10
C HIS A 198 11.45 -12.47 -27.97
N ASN A 199 10.87 -13.36 -28.79
CA ASN A 199 9.77 -13.06 -29.70
C ASN A 199 8.46 -13.76 -29.30
N LYS A 200 8.52 -14.68 -28.33
CA LYS A 200 7.35 -15.33 -27.74
C LYS A 200 7.56 -15.42 -26.24
N THR A 201 6.69 -14.79 -25.50
CA THR A 201 6.79 -14.67 -24.04
C THR A 201 5.46 -15.06 -23.39
N CYS A 202 5.52 -15.40 -22.11
CA CYS A 202 4.36 -15.67 -21.30
C CYS A 202 4.40 -14.88 -19.98
N CYS A 203 3.32 -14.90 -19.22
CA CYS A 203 3.25 -14.22 -17.94
C CYS A 203 2.46 -15.00 -16.88
N ILE A 204 2.80 -14.79 -15.61
CA ILE A 204 2.06 -15.27 -14.44
C ILE A 204 1.63 -14.03 -13.65
N PHE A 205 0.34 -13.67 -13.69
CA PHE A 205 -0.17 -12.51 -12.97
C PHE A 205 -1.35 -12.83 -12.07
N ARG A 206 -1.51 -12.02 -11.03
CA ARG A 206 -2.70 -12.10 -10.18
C ARG A 206 -3.91 -11.50 -10.89
N CYS A 207 -5.03 -12.23 -10.87
CA CYS A 207 -6.29 -11.75 -11.45
C CYS A 207 -7.27 -11.15 -10.41
N ASP A 208 -7.01 -11.31 -9.12
CA ASP A 208 -7.82 -10.76 -8.03
C ASP A 208 -7.27 -9.45 -7.44
N ASP A 209 -6.25 -8.87 -8.08
CA ASP A 209 -5.59 -7.62 -7.72
C ASP A 209 -5.52 -6.69 -8.95
N SER A 210 -5.89 -5.41 -8.79
CA SER A 210 -5.85 -4.42 -9.87
C SER A 210 -4.44 -4.19 -10.41
N ARG A 211 -3.40 -4.35 -9.58
CA ARG A 211 -1.99 -4.29 -10.02
C ARG A 211 -1.68 -5.40 -11.03
N GLY A 212 -2.12 -6.64 -10.73
CA GLY A 212 -1.95 -7.76 -11.66
C GLY A 212 -2.65 -7.53 -12.98
N LEU A 213 -3.87 -6.95 -12.97
CA LEU A 213 -4.58 -6.57 -14.20
C LEU A 213 -3.89 -5.43 -14.95
N ALA A 214 -3.33 -4.44 -14.25
CA ALA A 214 -2.57 -3.36 -14.89
C ALA A 214 -1.28 -3.90 -15.55
N ARG A 215 -0.55 -4.80 -14.86
CA ARG A 215 0.62 -5.51 -15.42
C ARG A 215 0.24 -6.33 -16.65
N TYR A 216 -0.87 -7.08 -16.59
CA TYR A 216 -1.36 -7.84 -17.74
C TYR A 216 -1.72 -6.94 -18.92
N LYS A 217 -2.43 -5.83 -18.68
CA LYS A 217 -2.76 -4.87 -19.72
C LYS A 217 -1.50 -4.30 -20.38
N GLY A 218 -0.53 -3.86 -19.59
CA GLY A 218 0.76 -3.36 -20.08
C GLY A 218 1.52 -4.42 -20.89
N TYR A 219 1.50 -5.68 -20.41
CA TYR A 219 2.11 -6.82 -21.12
C TYR A 219 1.50 -7.02 -22.51
N ILE A 220 0.16 -7.13 -22.62
CA ILE A 220 -0.53 -7.36 -23.90
C ILE A 220 -0.30 -6.22 -24.88
N GLU A 221 -0.43 -4.96 -24.42
CA GLU A 221 -0.26 -3.79 -25.30
C GLU A 221 1.19 -3.66 -25.77
N ALA A 222 2.17 -3.90 -24.90
CA ALA A 222 3.58 -3.90 -25.28
C ALA A 222 3.95 -5.06 -26.21
N CYS A 223 3.44 -6.27 -25.97
CA CYS A 223 3.64 -7.41 -26.88
C CYS A 223 3.14 -7.06 -28.30
N LYS A 224 1.98 -6.45 -28.41
CA LYS A 224 1.44 -5.98 -29.69
C LYS A 224 2.32 -4.93 -30.34
N GLU A 225 2.80 -3.94 -29.56
CA GLU A 225 3.64 -2.85 -30.04
C GLU A 225 5.00 -3.36 -30.55
N TYR A 226 5.64 -4.25 -29.80
CA TYR A 226 6.96 -4.80 -30.14
C TYR A 226 6.94 -6.04 -31.04
N GLY A 227 5.76 -6.47 -31.50
CA GLY A 227 5.60 -7.65 -32.36
C GLY A 227 6.03 -8.96 -31.68
N ILE A 228 5.78 -9.07 -30.37
CA ILE A 228 5.94 -10.31 -29.60
C ILE A 228 4.63 -11.08 -29.69
N THR A 229 4.72 -12.38 -29.97
CA THR A 229 3.53 -13.24 -30.00
C THR A 229 2.99 -13.42 -28.58
N SER A 230 1.72 -13.08 -28.41
CA SER A 230 0.97 -13.30 -27.17
C SER A 230 -0.45 -13.75 -27.52
N ASP A 231 -0.88 -14.88 -27.00
CA ASP A 231 -2.23 -15.42 -27.14
C ASP A 231 -2.77 -15.87 -25.77
N GLU A 232 -3.93 -16.49 -25.73
CA GLU A 232 -4.57 -16.93 -24.50
C GLU A 232 -3.75 -17.97 -23.70
N HIS A 233 -2.90 -18.76 -24.40
CA HIS A 233 -2.04 -19.75 -23.78
C HIS A 233 -0.79 -19.13 -23.14
N ASN A 234 -0.53 -17.86 -23.39
CA ASN A 234 0.66 -17.17 -22.88
C ASN A 234 0.38 -16.39 -21.58
N ALA A 235 -0.84 -16.42 -21.05
CA ALA A 235 -1.19 -15.75 -19.81
C ALA A 235 -1.74 -16.74 -18.77
N PHE A 236 -0.99 -16.94 -17.71
CA PHE A 236 -1.40 -17.78 -16.59
C PHE A 236 -1.83 -16.90 -15.41
N PHE A 237 -3.07 -17.09 -14.95
CA PHE A 237 -3.65 -16.28 -13.89
C PHE A 237 -3.72 -17.04 -12.58
N ILE A 238 -3.29 -16.37 -11.51
CA ILE A 238 -3.35 -16.88 -10.14
C ILE A 238 -4.11 -15.90 -9.24
N THR A 239 -4.61 -16.41 -8.11
CA THR A 239 -5.20 -15.57 -7.04
C THR A 239 -4.17 -15.32 -5.93
N GLY A 240 -4.47 -14.40 -5.00
CA GLY A 240 -3.67 -14.22 -3.80
C GLY A 240 -3.61 -15.48 -2.92
N ARG A 241 -4.64 -16.33 -2.95
CA ARG A 241 -4.62 -17.64 -2.27
C ARG A 241 -3.64 -18.61 -2.94
N ASP A 242 -3.58 -18.62 -4.26
CA ASP A 242 -2.66 -19.46 -5.01
C ASP A 242 -1.22 -19.01 -4.78
N ARG A 243 -0.96 -17.70 -4.81
CA ARG A 243 0.32 -17.14 -4.41
C ARG A 243 0.73 -17.63 -3.01
N ASN A 244 -0.15 -17.58 -2.04
CA ASN A 244 0.14 -18.05 -0.68
C ASN A 244 0.47 -19.55 -0.60
N LYS A 245 -0.10 -20.39 -1.48
CA LYS A 245 0.28 -21.80 -1.59
C LYS A 245 1.66 -21.95 -2.19
N ILE A 246 1.93 -21.26 -3.32
CA ILE A 246 3.24 -21.27 -4.00
C ILE A 246 4.36 -20.87 -3.02
N VAL A 247 4.17 -19.79 -2.27
CA VAL A 247 5.13 -19.30 -1.28
C VAL A 247 5.42 -20.31 -0.19
N LYS A 248 4.40 -21.09 0.24
CA LYS A 248 4.55 -22.15 1.22
C LYS A 248 5.18 -23.43 0.65
N GLY A 249 5.52 -23.44 -0.62
CA GLY A 249 6.21 -24.56 -1.28
C GLY A 249 5.29 -25.54 -1.99
N ASP A 250 4.01 -25.19 -2.18
CA ASP A 250 3.10 -25.95 -3.04
C ASP A 250 3.49 -25.70 -4.51
N ASN A 251 3.95 -26.75 -5.18
CA ASN A 251 4.44 -26.63 -6.55
C ASN A 251 3.36 -26.99 -7.60
N GLU A 252 2.18 -27.49 -7.21
CA GLU A 252 1.16 -27.96 -8.15
C GLU A 252 0.73 -26.84 -9.14
N ILE A 253 0.55 -25.62 -8.64
CA ILE A 253 0.14 -24.48 -9.45
C ILE A 253 1.20 -24.10 -10.49
N LEU A 254 2.47 -24.07 -10.08
CA LEU A 254 3.58 -23.76 -10.99
C LEU A 254 3.86 -24.91 -11.93
N GLN A 255 3.62 -26.17 -11.53
CA GLN A 255 3.69 -27.32 -12.41
C GLN A 255 2.61 -27.22 -13.50
N THR A 256 1.37 -26.90 -13.11
CA THR A 256 0.29 -26.65 -14.09
C THR A 256 0.67 -25.57 -15.09
N PHE A 257 1.27 -24.46 -14.63
CA PHE A 257 1.78 -23.42 -15.53
C PHE A 257 2.80 -24.00 -16.53
N ILE A 258 3.76 -24.79 -16.08
CA ILE A 258 4.80 -25.38 -16.94
C ILE A 258 4.20 -26.35 -17.97
N ASP A 259 3.17 -27.11 -17.56
CA ASP A 259 2.52 -28.09 -18.42
C ASP A 259 1.61 -27.44 -19.49
N GLU A 260 1.08 -26.25 -19.22
CA GLU A 260 0.12 -25.54 -20.07
C GLU A 260 0.75 -24.44 -20.95
N ILE A 261 1.94 -23.92 -20.58
CA ILE A 261 2.55 -22.86 -21.39
C ILE A 261 2.91 -23.36 -22.78
N ASP A 262 2.83 -22.46 -23.75
CA ASP A 262 3.28 -22.76 -25.10
C ASP A 262 4.77 -23.12 -25.10
N PRO A 263 5.16 -24.30 -25.62
CA PRO A 263 6.55 -24.79 -25.59
C PRO A 263 7.55 -23.91 -26.36
N ASP A 264 7.08 -23.03 -27.24
CA ASP A 264 7.92 -22.07 -27.95
C ASP A 264 8.16 -20.78 -27.15
N CYS A 265 7.56 -20.62 -25.97
CA CYS A 265 7.83 -19.49 -25.08
C CYS A 265 9.28 -19.56 -24.56
N THR A 266 10.01 -18.46 -24.73
CA THR A 266 11.42 -18.36 -24.34
C THR A 266 11.65 -17.46 -23.13
N ALA A 267 10.61 -16.75 -22.66
CA ALA A 267 10.68 -15.92 -21.46
C ALA A 267 9.34 -15.83 -20.75
N VAL A 268 9.38 -15.66 -19.42
CA VAL A 268 8.21 -15.47 -18.56
C VAL A 268 8.37 -14.22 -17.69
N ILE A 269 7.29 -13.44 -17.58
CA ILE A 269 7.17 -12.32 -16.66
C ILE A 269 6.35 -12.80 -15.46
N CYS A 270 6.96 -12.86 -14.30
CA CYS A 270 6.30 -13.25 -13.06
C CYS A 270 5.70 -12.03 -12.33
N HIS A 271 4.58 -12.27 -11.63
CA HIS A 271 3.90 -11.23 -10.84
C HIS A 271 4.82 -10.55 -9.83
N ASN A 272 5.68 -11.32 -9.17
CA ASN A 272 6.70 -10.79 -8.26
C ASN A 272 7.89 -11.76 -8.13
N ASP A 273 8.94 -11.30 -7.46
CA ASP A 273 10.19 -12.05 -7.28
C ASP A 273 10.01 -13.37 -6.53
N GLU A 274 9.06 -13.44 -5.61
CA GLU A 274 8.81 -14.64 -4.82
C GLU A 274 8.26 -15.78 -5.69
N ILE A 275 7.30 -15.45 -6.59
CA ILE A 275 6.81 -16.40 -7.59
C ILE A 275 7.92 -16.78 -8.57
N ALA A 276 8.70 -15.79 -9.05
CA ALA A 276 9.82 -16.02 -9.93
C ALA A 276 10.87 -16.97 -9.31
N TYR A 277 11.21 -16.74 -8.05
CA TYR A 277 12.13 -17.58 -7.30
C TYR A 277 11.63 -19.03 -7.19
N ARG A 278 10.36 -19.22 -6.85
CA ARG A 278 9.75 -20.56 -6.76
C ARG A 278 9.71 -21.26 -8.13
N LEU A 279 9.39 -20.51 -9.18
CA LEU A 279 9.41 -21.02 -10.54
C LEU A 279 10.83 -21.48 -10.94
N ILE A 280 11.85 -20.65 -10.73
CA ILE A 280 13.25 -20.99 -11.04
C ILE A 280 13.67 -22.27 -10.31
N GLN A 281 13.36 -22.40 -9.01
CA GLN A 281 13.66 -23.61 -8.25
C GLN A 281 12.99 -24.87 -8.84
N LEU A 282 11.76 -24.73 -9.35
CA LEU A 282 11.04 -25.84 -9.96
C LEU A 282 11.64 -26.19 -11.33
N LEU A 283 11.91 -25.20 -12.18
CA LEU A 283 12.54 -25.36 -13.49
C LEU A 283 13.90 -26.08 -13.39
N GLU A 284 14.75 -25.67 -12.45
CA GLU A 284 16.05 -26.33 -12.20
C GLU A 284 15.90 -27.79 -11.81
N ARG A 285 14.91 -28.16 -11.00
CA ARG A 285 14.63 -29.55 -10.59
C ARG A 285 14.22 -30.45 -11.74
N ILE A 286 13.53 -29.89 -12.73
CA ILE A 286 13.09 -30.65 -13.93
C ILE A 286 14.06 -30.51 -15.12
N GLY A 287 15.22 -29.87 -14.90
CA GLY A 287 16.30 -29.79 -15.87
C GLY A 287 16.18 -28.64 -16.90
N ILE A 288 15.31 -27.66 -16.66
CA ILE A 288 15.17 -26.47 -17.51
C ILE A 288 16.08 -25.36 -16.96
N SER A 289 17.01 -24.90 -17.81
CA SER A 289 18.01 -23.91 -17.41
C SER A 289 17.50 -22.47 -17.57
N VAL A 290 17.67 -21.65 -16.51
CA VAL A 290 17.38 -20.22 -16.55
C VAL A 290 18.69 -19.44 -16.67
N PRO A 291 18.84 -18.50 -17.61
CA PRO A 291 17.89 -18.04 -18.62
C PRO A 291 17.93 -18.79 -19.95
N LYS A 292 18.79 -19.82 -20.10
CA LYS A 292 19.14 -20.41 -21.40
C LYS A 292 17.92 -21.01 -22.11
N ASP A 293 17.10 -21.79 -21.40
CA ASP A 293 15.94 -22.47 -21.97
C ASP A 293 14.66 -21.60 -21.75
N LEU A 294 14.54 -20.95 -20.61
CA LEU A 294 13.46 -20.03 -20.28
C LEU A 294 13.98 -18.85 -19.44
N ALA A 295 13.95 -17.65 -19.96
CA ALA A 295 14.27 -16.45 -19.21
C ALA A 295 13.15 -16.11 -18.21
N VAL A 296 13.51 -15.61 -17.03
CA VAL A 296 12.55 -15.25 -15.98
C VAL A 296 12.82 -13.83 -15.51
N VAL A 297 11.81 -12.96 -15.64
CA VAL A 297 11.86 -11.58 -15.14
C VAL A 297 10.67 -11.29 -14.22
N SER A 298 10.80 -10.31 -13.33
CA SER A 298 9.79 -10.08 -12.30
C SER A 298 9.71 -8.63 -11.81
N PHE A 299 8.90 -8.42 -10.78
CA PHE A 299 8.70 -7.14 -10.08
C PHE A 299 9.13 -7.25 -8.63
N GLU A 300 9.37 -6.08 -8.00
CA GLU A 300 9.61 -5.79 -6.58
C GLU A 300 11.08 -5.62 -6.19
N ASN A 301 12.05 -6.19 -6.92
CA ASN A 301 13.48 -6.15 -6.57
C ASN A 301 13.74 -6.50 -5.10
N SER A 302 13.06 -7.52 -4.62
CA SER A 302 13.08 -7.97 -3.24
C SER A 302 14.33 -8.80 -2.92
N TYR A 303 14.42 -9.26 -1.66
CA TYR A 303 15.46 -10.19 -1.21
C TYR A 303 15.59 -11.44 -2.13
N TYR A 304 14.47 -11.94 -2.66
CA TYR A 304 14.48 -13.11 -3.55
C TYR A 304 15.24 -12.87 -4.86
N SER A 305 15.18 -11.64 -5.39
CA SER A 305 15.84 -11.31 -6.66
C SER A 305 17.35 -11.08 -6.50
N SER A 306 17.80 -10.57 -5.35
CA SER A 306 19.22 -10.28 -5.08
C SER A 306 20.01 -11.49 -4.57
N GLY A 307 19.32 -12.60 -4.26
CA GLY A 307 19.91 -13.84 -3.74
C GLY A 307 20.47 -14.77 -4.83
N PRO A 308 20.55 -16.09 -4.57
CA PRO A 308 21.13 -17.09 -5.49
C PRO A 308 20.47 -17.14 -6.85
N ALA A 309 19.17 -16.88 -6.95
CA ALA A 309 18.43 -16.90 -8.21
C ALA A 309 18.76 -15.72 -9.13
N ASN A 310 19.34 -14.64 -8.60
CA ASN A 310 19.86 -13.50 -9.35
C ASN A 310 18.90 -12.99 -10.44
N ILE A 311 17.66 -12.66 -10.00
CA ILE A 311 16.52 -12.39 -10.89
C ILE A 311 16.58 -10.98 -11.44
N THR A 312 16.45 -10.81 -12.75
CA THR A 312 16.17 -9.54 -13.42
C THR A 312 14.80 -9.07 -12.98
N SER A 313 14.74 -7.93 -12.29
CA SER A 313 13.51 -7.46 -11.64
C SER A 313 13.34 -5.95 -11.69
N LEU A 314 12.11 -5.50 -11.72
CA LEU A 314 11.77 -4.09 -11.50
C LEU A 314 11.74 -3.80 -10.01
N GLY A 315 12.39 -2.71 -9.62
CA GLY A 315 12.32 -2.17 -8.26
C GLY A 315 11.96 -0.69 -8.27
N HIS A 316 11.63 -0.18 -7.12
CA HIS A 316 11.48 1.25 -6.89
C HIS A 316 12.32 1.68 -5.69
N SER A 317 12.38 2.97 -5.44
CA SER A 317 13.06 3.49 -4.26
C SER A 317 12.18 3.29 -3.01
N ASP A 318 12.62 2.41 -2.09
CA ASP A 318 11.94 2.25 -0.80
C ASP A 318 11.83 3.59 -0.06
N LYS A 319 12.85 4.44 -0.16
CA LYS A 319 12.82 5.78 0.42
C LYS A 319 11.71 6.65 -0.18
N GLU A 320 11.51 6.60 -1.50
CA GLU A 320 10.42 7.35 -2.17
C GLU A 320 9.06 6.84 -1.72
N LEU A 321 8.87 5.51 -1.71
CA LEU A 321 7.63 4.90 -1.26
C LEU A 321 7.32 5.23 0.21
N VAL A 322 8.31 5.12 1.10
CA VAL A 322 8.21 5.50 2.52
C VAL A 322 7.79 6.97 2.65
N ASN A 323 8.45 7.88 1.95
CA ASN A 323 8.14 9.31 2.02
C ASN A 323 6.72 9.60 1.55
N LYS A 324 6.34 9.13 0.36
CA LYS A 324 4.99 9.33 -0.20
C LYS A 324 3.91 8.75 0.72
N THR A 325 4.13 7.55 1.27
CA THR A 325 3.18 6.91 2.19
C THR A 325 3.06 7.69 3.49
N THR A 326 4.18 8.11 4.07
CA THR A 326 4.19 8.92 5.30
C THR A 326 3.47 10.25 5.08
N GLU A 327 3.78 10.97 3.99
CA GLU A 327 3.11 12.23 3.64
C GLU A 327 1.61 12.05 3.43
N ALA A 328 1.19 10.97 2.76
CA ALA A 328 -0.23 10.67 2.56
C ALA A 328 -0.95 10.45 3.90
N VAL A 329 -0.37 9.65 4.80
CA VAL A 329 -0.94 9.38 6.12
C VAL A 329 -1.03 10.67 6.95
N ILE A 330 0.05 11.46 7.02
CA ILE A 330 0.06 12.73 7.75
C ILE A 330 -0.94 13.72 7.14
N SER A 331 -0.97 13.85 5.80
CA SER A 331 -1.92 14.74 5.12
C SER A 331 -3.37 14.33 5.40
N ALA A 332 -3.66 13.02 5.45
CA ALA A 332 -4.99 12.52 5.79
C ALA A 332 -5.38 12.86 7.25
N ILE A 333 -4.46 12.72 8.20
CA ILE A 333 -4.65 13.10 9.61
C ILE A 333 -4.89 14.61 9.75
N GLU A 334 -4.13 15.41 8.99
CA GLU A 334 -4.22 16.89 9.02
C GLU A 334 -5.33 17.44 8.11
N HIS A 335 -6.09 16.57 7.43
CA HIS A 335 -7.12 16.95 6.45
C HIS A 335 -6.61 17.87 5.34
N LYS A 336 -5.35 17.70 4.95
CA LYS A 336 -4.73 18.42 3.83
C LYS A 336 -5.01 17.72 2.52
N SER A 337 -5.07 18.49 1.43
CA SER A 337 -5.10 17.91 0.08
C SER A 337 -3.72 17.36 -0.25
N TYR A 338 -3.68 16.12 -0.70
CA TYR A 338 -2.49 15.45 -1.19
C TYR A 338 -2.86 14.60 -2.40
N SER A 339 -2.08 14.66 -3.46
CA SER A 339 -2.30 13.90 -4.69
C SER A 339 -0.94 13.39 -5.17
N PRO A 340 -0.51 12.22 -4.70
CA PRO A 340 0.78 11.66 -5.07
C PRO A 340 0.76 11.15 -6.51
N GLU A 341 1.84 11.40 -7.25
CA GLU A 341 2.13 10.71 -8.50
C GLU A 341 2.49 9.25 -8.20
N PRO A 342 2.14 8.29 -9.08
CA PRO A 342 2.54 6.89 -8.92
C PRO A 342 4.06 6.74 -8.76
N VAL A 343 4.47 5.75 -7.98
CA VAL A 343 5.89 5.40 -7.80
C VAL A 343 6.37 4.69 -9.06
N LYS A 344 7.49 5.19 -9.62
CA LYS A 344 8.03 4.68 -10.88
C LYS A 344 8.96 3.49 -10.65
N TRP A 345 8.86 2.55 -11.56
CA TRP A 345 9.74 1.38 -11.61
C TRP A 345 11.10 1.71 -12.23
N LYS A 346 12.11 0.97 -11.81
CA LYS A 346 13.47 0.94 -12.37
C LYS A 346 13.87 -0.51 -12.59
N LEU A 347 14.40 -0.80 -13.77
CA LEU A 347 14.89 -2.14 -14.12
C LEU A 347 16.26 -2.41 -13.49
N HIS A 348 16.37 -3.56 -12.83
CA HIS A 348 17.59 -4.13 -12.30
C HIS A 348 17.93 -5.39 -13.07
N VAL A 349 18.75 -5.23 -14.10
CA VAL A 349 19.20 -6.37 -14.95
C VAL A 349 20.15 -7.26 -14.18
N ARG A 350 19.87 -8.58 -14.23
CA ARG A 350 20.66 -9.65 -13.62
C ARG A 350 20.75 -10.84 -14.57
N ASN A 351 20.99 -12.06 -14.03
CA ASN A 351 21.31 -13.22 -14.84
C ASN A 351 20.11 -14.04 -15.32
N SER A 352 18.91 -13.79 -14.84
CA SER A 352 17.73 -14.63 -15.16
C SER A 352 16.99 -14.22 -16.43
N GLY A 353 17.28 -13.02 -16.98
CA GLY A 353 16.59 -12.55 -18.17
C GLY A 353 17.13 -11.24 -18.74
#